data_bed7f75583c95193a9bdf8761c923bd0
#
_entry.id   bed7f75583c95193a9bdf8761c923bd0
#
_cell.length_a   1.000
_cell.length_b   1.000
_cell.length_c   1.000
_cell.angle_alpha   90.00
_cell.angle_beta   90.00
_cell.angle_gamma   90.00
#
_symmetry.space_group_name_H-M   'P 1'
#
loop_
_entity.id
_entity.type
_entity.pdbx_description
1 polymer ?
#
loop_
_entity_poly.entity_id
_entity_poly.type
_entity_poly.pdbx_seq_one_letter_code
_entity_poly.pdbx_strand_id
1 'polypeptide(L)'
;MSTFPFNPDESWRSAHLGHWLRLALERFDARVLECMAQHPGVPLGLSNLAARGQVSAAHIHITRHLPVTGARLTDLAQAAGMSKQAMGTLVNQCEAWGMVRREGLGGDCRAKRVAFTEIGLAWLGAYQDAVAQAETEMRGAVGDAVATVLALGLEAYSGG
;
A
#
# COMPACT_ATOMS: atom_id res chain seq x y z
N MET A 1 24.43 29.31 25.11
CA MET A 1 23.24 29.21 24.22
C MET A 1 23.73 28.88 22.83
N SER A 2 23.58 27.63 22.40
CA SER A 2 23.97 27.19 21.05
C SER A 2 22.89 27.63 20.09
N THR A 3 23.13 28.73 19.39
CA THR A 3 22.31 29.17 18.27
C THR A 3 22.65 28.24 17.10
N PHE A 4 21.84 27.20 16.87
CA PHE A 4 21.88 26.50 15.58
C PHE A 4 21.56 27.54 14.50
N PRO A 5 22.44 27.77 13.52
CA PRO A 5 22.17 28.72 12.46
C PRO A 5 20.99 28.18 11.63
N PHE A 6 19.83 28.77 11.84
CA PHE A 6 18.66 28.48 10.98
C PHE A 6 18.94 29.06 9.59
N ASN A 7 18.98 28.23 8.59
CA ASN A 7 19.07 28.68 7.21
C ASN A 7 17.67 29.15 6.75
N PRO A 8 17.47 30.43 6.45
CA PRO A 8 16.19 30.95 5.99
C PRO A 8 15.82 30.52 4.56
N ASP A 9 16.76 29.95 3.81
CA ASP A 9 16.45 29.35 2.52
C ASP A 9 15.69 28.05 2.73
N GLU A 10 14.41 28.04 2.33
CA GLU A 10 13.53 26.86 2.46
C GLU A 10 13.65 25.86 1.31
N SER A 11 14.49 26.15 0.31
CA SER A 11 14.65 25.29 -0.89
C SER A 11 15.07 23.86 -0.56
N TRP A 12 15.84 23.66 0.53
CA TRP A 12 16.27 22.34 0.98
C TRP A 12 15.10 21.40 1.31
N ARG A 13 13.91 21.93 1.68
CA ARG A 13 12.73 21.13 2.01
C ARG A 13 12.22 20.32 0.84
N SER A 14 12.46 20.78 -0.38
CA SER A 14 12.03 20.13 -1.61
C SER A 14 13.16 19.61 -2.50
N ALA A 15 14.42 19.81 -2.08
CA ALA A 15 15.60 19.50 -2.88
C ALA A 15 16.33 18.22 -2.44
N HIS A 16 15.80 17.46 -1.47
CA HIS A 16 16.46 16.26 -0.95
C HIS A 16 15.80 14.97 -1.46
N LEU A 17 16.57 13.89 -1.45
CA LEU A 17 16.14 12.58 -1.97
C LEU A 17 14.84 12.07 -1.32
N GLY A 18 14.67 12.25 0.00
CA GLY A 18 13.44 11.83 0.69
C GLY A 18 12.18 12.54 0.20
N HIS A 19 12.29 13.82 -0.24
CA HIS A 19 11.18 14.53 -0.86
C HIS A 19 10.78 13.87 -2.20
N TRP A 20 11.76 13.58 -3.05
CA TRP A 20 11.50 12.94 -4.34
C TRP A 20 10.97 11.52 -4.20
N LEU A 21 11.47 10.73 -3.24
CA LEU A 21 10.96 9.40 -2.94
C LEU A 21 9.49 9.44 -2.52
N ARG A 22 9.11 10.40 -1.67
CA ARG A 22 7.73 10.57 -1.24
C ARG A 22 6.81 10.90 -2.42
N LEU A 23 7.19 11.88 -3.25
CA LEU A 23 6.41 12.26 -4.43
C LEU A 23 6.31 11.12 -5.45
N ALA A 24 7.40 10.38 -5.67
CA ALA A 24 7.41 9.24 -6.56
C ALA A 24 6.46 8.13 -6.06
N LEU A 25 6.47 7.84 -4.75
CA LEU A 25 5.59 6.85 -4.15
C LEU A 25 4.11 7.27 -4.23
N GLU A 26 3.81 8.54 -3.92
CA GLU A 26 2.44 9.09 -4.02
C GLU A 26 1.90 8.96 -5.45
N ARG A 27 2.73 9.31 -6.45
CA ARG A 27 2.36 9.19 -7.88
C ARG A 27 2.16 7.73 -8.28
N PHE A 28 3.04 6.84 -7.84
CA PHE A 28 2.95 5.41 -8.13
C PHE A 28 1.68 4.81 -7.52
N ASP A 29 1.42 5.05 -6.24
CA ASP A 29 0.23 4.55 -5.56
C ASP A 29 -1.08 5.10 -6.16
N ALA A 30 -1.11 6.37 -6.54
CA ALA A 30 -2.26 6.96 -7.26
C ALA A 30 -2.50 6.24 -8.60
N ARG A 31 -1.44 5.96 -9.36
CA ARG A 31 -1.56 5.25 -10.63
C ARG A 31 -2.04 3.82 -10.45
N VAL A 32 -1.55 3.10 -9.45
CA VAL A 32 -2.04 1.76 -9.11
C VAL A 32 -3.54 1.78 -8.83
N LEU A 33 -4.02 2.74 -8.02
CA LEU A 33 -5.46 2.86 -7.72
C LEU A 33 -6.30 3.18 -8.96
N GLU A 34 -5.80 4.02 -9.88
CA GLU A 34 -6.48 4.29 -11.16
C GLU A 34 -6.58 3.03 -12.02
N CYS A 35 -5.51 2.25 -12.13
CA CYS A 35 -5.52 0.99 -12.85
C CYS A 35 -6.53 0.01 -12.22
N MET A 36 -6.55 -0.11 -10.89
CA MET A 36 -7.50 -0.96 -10.18
C MET A 36 -8.96 -0.52 -10.39
N ALA A 37 -9.22 0.79 -10.40
CA ALA A 37 -10.57 1.32 -10.64
C ALA A 37 -11.14 0.92 -12.01
N GLN A 38 -10.27 0.64 -12.97
CA GLN A 38 -10.63 0.26 -14.34
C GLN A 38 -10.47 -1.25 -14.61
N HIS A 39 -9.94 -2.01 -13.64
CA HIS A 39 -9.60 -3.41 -13.83
C HIS A 39 -10.86 -4.29 -13.90
N PRO A 40 -11.03 -5.11 -14.95
CA PRO A 40 -12.24 -5.93 -15.14
C PRO A 40 -12.46 -6.99 -14.05
N GLY A 41 -11.41 -7.44 -13.38
CA GLY A 41 -11.47 -8.40 -12.28
C GLY A 41 -11.90 -7.79 -10.94
N VAL A 42 -11.99 -6.45 -10.83
CA VAL A 42 -12.44 -5.79 -9.60
C VAL A 42 -13.96 -5.72 -9.59
N PRO A 43 -14.64 -6.22 -8.54
CA PRO A 43 -16.09 -6.07 -8.40
C PRO A 43 -16.51 -4.60 -8.50
N LEU A 44 -17.62 -4.32 -9.19
CA LEU A 44 -18.08 -2.95 -9.48
C LEU A 44 -18.20 -2.06 -8.24
N GLY A 45 -18.61 -2.62 -7.10
CA GLY A 45 -18.67 -1.91 -5.82
C GLY A 45 -17.32 -1.37 -5.37
N LEU A 46 -16.26 -2.20 -5.45
CA LEU A 46 -14.89 -1.82 -5.07
C LEU A 46 -14.25 -0.89 -6.11
N SER A 47 -14.51 -1.10 -7.40
CA SER A 47 -14.09 -0.22 -8.47
C SER A 47 -14.64 1.19 -8.28
N ASN A 48 -15.93 1.33 -7.93
CA ASN A 48 -16.54 2.61 -7.62
C ASN A 48 -15.95 3.28 -6.37
N LEU A 49 -15.61 2.51 -5.32
CA LEU A 49 -14.94 3.03 -4.13
C LEU A 49 -13.53 3.56 -4.47
N ALA A 50 -12.77 2.83 -5.29
CA ALA A 50 -11.46 3.26 -5.76
C ALA A 50 -11.54 4.53 -6.61
N ALA A 51 -12.48 4.59 -7.56
CA ALA A 51 -12.69 5.75 -8.41
C ALA A 51 -13.12 7.02 -7.64
N ARG A 52 -13.82 6.85 -6.51
CA ARG A 52 -14.25 7.97 -5.63
C ARG A 52 -13.18 8.36 -4.60
N GLY A 53 -11.99 7.77 -4.64
CA GLY A 53 -10.92 8.02 -3.67
C GLY A 53 -11.23 7.52 -2.26
N GLN A 54 -12.22 6.65 -2.08
CA GLN A 54 -12.56 6.06 -0.77
C GLN A 54 -11.57 4.96 -0.39
N VAL A 55 -11.02 4.25 -1.37
CA VAL A 55 -9.85 3.38 -1.18
C VAL A 55 -8.61 4.26 -1.28
N SER A 56 -8.00 4.52 -0.15
CA SER A 56 -6.78 5.33 -0.06
C SER A 56 -5.52 4.45 -0.06
N ALA A 57 -4.35 5.10 -0.22
CA ALA A 57 -3.06 4.44 -0.05
C ALA A 57 -2.92 3.69 1.30
N ALA A 58 -3.62 4.16 2.35
CA ALA A 58 -3.64 3.46 3.64
C ALA A 58 -4.29 2.07 3.56
N HIS A 59 -5.32 1.87 2.73
CA HIS A 59 -5.96 0.58 2.53
C HIS A 59 -5.07 -0.39 1.73
N ILE A 60 -4.15 0.15 0.92
CA ILE A 60 -3.15 -0.65 0.20
C ILE A 60 -2.23 -1.40 1.18
N HIS A 61 -2.01 -0.90 2.40
CA HIS A 61 -1.24 -1.62 3.42
C HIS A 61 -1.79 -3.02 3.70
N ILE A 62 -3.12 -3.20 3.71
CA ILE A 62 -3.73 -4.53 3.87
C ILE A 62 -3.39 -5.41 2.66
N THR A 63 -3.53 -4.87 1.45
CA THR A 63 -3.20 -5.59 0.21
C THR A 63 -1.73 -6.02 0.16
N ARG A 64 -0.82 -5.14 0.61
CA ARG A 64 0.63 -5.39 0.60
C ARG A 64 1.09 -6.38 1.68
N HIS A 65 0.47 -6.38 2.85
CA HIS A 65 1.02 -7.03 4.03
C HIS A 65 0.19 -8.21 4.55
N LEU A 66 -1.08 -8.34 4.12
CA LEU A 66 -1.90 -9.48 4.53
C LEU A 66 -1.52 -10.72 3.71
N PRO A 67 -0.95 -11.77 4.34
CA PRO A 67 -0.67 -13.02 3.64
C PRO A 67 -1.96 -13.67 3.12
N VAL A 68 -1.90 -14.38 2.00
CA VAL A 68 -3.03 -15.15 1.45
C VAL A 68 -3.57 -16.15 2.47
N THR A 69 -2.68 -16.70 3.29
CA THR A 69 -3.03 -17.57 4.40
C THR A 69 -3.69 -16.84 5.57
N GLY A 70 -3.79 -15.51 5.56
CA GLY A 70 -4.28 -14.66 6.63
C GLY A 70 -3.26 -14.41 7.74
N ALA A 71 -3.53 -13.46 8.63
CA ALA A 71 -2.67 -13.09 9.75
C ALA A 71 -3.48 -12.60 10.96
N ARG A 72 -2.86 -12.57 12.14
CA ARG A 72 -3.43 -11.86 13.30
C ARG A 72 -3.36 -10.36 13.06
N LEU A 73 -4.30 -9.60 13.61
CA LEU A 73 -4.31 -8.15 13.48
C LEU A 73 -3.01 -7.50 13.98
N THR A 74 -2.42 -8.02 15.05
CA THR A 74 -1.15 -7.54 15.62
C THR A 74 0.02 -7.73 14.65
N ASP A 75 0.08 -8.90 14.02
CA ASP A 75 1.17 -9.26 13.11
C ASP A 75 1.07 -8.42 11.82
N LEU A 76 -0.16 -8.21 11.33
CA LEU A 76 -0.45 -7.35 10.18
C LEU A 76 -0.08 -5.89 10.46
N ALA A 77 -0.43 -5.37 11.65
CA ALA A 77 -0.07 -4.01 12.06
C ALA A 77 1.44 -3.83 12.14
N GLN A 78 2.16 -4.80 12.71
CA GLN A 78 3.62 -4.79 12.80
C GLN A 78 4.26 -4.82 11.41
N ALA A 79 3.81 -5.70 10.52
CA ALA A 79 4.33 -5.80 9.14
C ALA A 79 4.13 -4.50 8.34
N ALA A 80 3.02 -3.80 8.60
CA ALA A 80 2.70 -2.52 7.94
C ALA A 80 3.33 -1.29 8.64
N GLY A 81 4.07 -1.47 9.75
CA GLY A 81 4.62 -0.36 10.52
C GLY A 81 3.55 0.55 11.16
N MET A 82 2.37 0.01 11.46
CA MET A 82 1.21 0.74 11.96
C MET A 82 0.85 0.34 13.39
N SER A 83 0.14 1.23 14.10
CA SER A 83 -0.46 0.86 15.38
C SER A 83 -1.59 -0.16 15.18
N LYS A 84 -1.81 -1.04 16.19
CA LYS A 84 -2.90 -2.00 16.17
C LYS A 84 -4.26 -1.33 15.98
N GLN A 85 -4.46 -0.14 16.59
CA GLN A 85 -5.71 0.61 16.48
C GLN A 85 -5.94 1.12 15.05
N ALA A 86 -4.92 1.72 14.42
CA ALA A 86 -4.99 2.20 13.04
C ALA A 86 -5.26 1.05 12.07
N MET A 87 -4.53 -0.06 12.21
CA MET A 87 -4.77 -1.26 11.40
C MET A 87 -6.17 -1.83 11.63
N GLY A 88 -6.65 -1.82 12.88
CA GLY A 88 -8.02 -2.25 13.21
C GLY A 88 -9.10 -1.45 12.49
N THR A 89 -8.92 -0.14 12.37
CA THR A 89 -9.83 0.74 11.63
C THR A 89 -9.84 0.39 10.13
N LEU A 90 -8.67 0.19 9.53
CA LEU A 90 -8.57 -0.21 8.11
C LEU A 90 -9.20 -1.59 7.85
N VAL A 91 -8.96 -2.56 8.73
CA VAL A 91 -9.56 -3.90 8.64
C VAL A 91 -11.08 -3.82 8.76
N ASN A 92 -11.63 -3.00 9.65
CA ASN A 92 -13.08 -2.81 9.77
C ASN A 92 -13.69 -2.27 8.47
N GLN A 93 -13.03 -1.31 7.82
CA GLN A 93 -13.47 -0.77 6.53
C GLN A 93 -13.38 -1.82 5.42
N CYS A 94 -12.28 -2.54 5.31
CA CYS A 94 -12.12 -3.61 4.32
C CYS A 94 -13.11 -4.77 4.56
N GLU A 95 -13.46 -5.07 5.82
CA GLU A 95 -14.49 -6.04 6.16
C GLU A 95 -15.88 -5.57 5.72
N ALA A 96 -16.20 -4.28 5.94
CA ALA A 96 -17.45 -3.68 5.47
C ALA A 96 -17.57 -3.68 3.93
N TRP A 97 -16.46 -3.61 3.22
CA TRP A 97 -16.42 -3.74 1.76
C TRP A 97 -16.40 -5.20 1.27
N GLY A 98 -16.37 -6.16 2.19
CA GLY A 98 -16.33 -7.59 1.87
C GLY A 98 -14.98 -8.10 1.35
N MET A 99 -13.90 -7.33 1.47
CA MET A 99 -12.55 -7.71 1.03
C MET A 99 -11.88 -8.70 1.96
N VAL A 100 -12.10 -8.56 3.24
CA VAL A 100 -11.54 -9.40 4.29
C VAL A 100 -12.63 -9.89 5.24
N ARG A 101 -12.34 -10.94 5.98
CA ARG A 101 -13.18 -11.45 7.07
C ARG A 101 -12.33 -11.79 8.28
N ARG A 102 -12.96 -11.79 9.47
CA ARG A 102 -12.33 -12.31 10.68
C ARG A 102 -12.76 -13.74 10.93
N GLU A 103 -11.78 -14.63 11.01
CA GLU A 103 -11.96 -16.05 11.30
C GLU A 103 -11.53 -16.35 12.73
N GLY A 104 -12.27 -17.23 13.43
CA GLY A 104 -11.84 -17.78 14.73
C GLY A 104 -10.75 -18.84 14.51
N LEU A 105 -9.69 -18.78 15.30
CA LEU A 105 -8.69 -19.86 15.35
C LEU A 105 -9.24 -20.95 16.30
N GLY A 106 -9.72 -22.07 15.71
CA GLY A 106 -10.06 -23.33 16.34
C GLY A 106 -10.34 -23.32 17.84
N GLY A 107 -11.61 -23.18 18.27
CA GLY A 107 -12.05 -23.36 19.65
C GLY A 107 -11.77 -22.20 20.62
N ASP A 108 -10.87 -21.28 20.31
CA ASP A 108 -10.61 -20.09 21.13
C ASP A 108 -11.14 -18.82 20.44
N CYS A 109 -12.28 -18.30 20.94
CA CYS A 109 -12.92 -17.09 20.43
C CYS A 109 -12.07 -15.81 20.60
N ARG A 110 -10.92 -15.88 21.26
CA ARG A 110 -10.06 -14.72 21.54
C ARG A 110 -9.02 -14.42 20.47
N ALA A 111 -8.63 -15.41 19.67
CA ALA A 111 -7.65 -15.24 18.61
C ALA A 111 -8.36 -15.17 17.24
N LYS A 112 -8.67 -13.95 16.80
CA LYS A 112 -9.24 -13.72 15.46
C LYS A 112 -8.11 -13.51 14.46
N ARG A 113 -8.23 -14.17 13.32
CA ARG A 113 -7.37 -14.02 12.15
C ARG A 113 -8.11 -13.21 11.12
N VAL A 114 -7.40 -12.30 10.46
CA VAL A 114 -7.87 -11.59 9.26
C VAL A 114 -7.47 -12.40 8.05
N ALA A 115 -8.40 -12.68 7.15
CA ALA A 115 -8.15 -13.40 5.91
C ALA A 115 -8.88 -12.72 4.75
N PHE A 116 -8.35 -12.84 3.52
CA PHE A 116 -9.06 -12.41 2.33
C PHE A 116 -10.31 -13.24 2.10
N THR A 117 -11.35 -12.61 1.57
CA THR A 117 -12.50 -13.27 0.93
C THR A 117 -12.19 -13.56 -0.53
N GLU A 118 -13.10 -14.20 -1.26
CA GLU A 118 -12.98 -14.33 -2.72
C GLU A 118 -12.91 -12.97 -3.41
N ILE A 119 -13.69 -12.00 -2.94
CA ILE A 119 -13.64 -10.61 -3.42
C ILE A 119 -12.27 -9.99 -3.14
N GLY A 120 -11.73 -10.22 -1.94
CA GLY A 120 -10.41 -9.76 -1.57
C GLY A 120 -9.28 -10.41 -2.38
N LEU A 121 -9.40 -11.68 -2.74
CA LEU A 121 -8.45 -12.36 -3.62
C LEU A 121 -8.52 -11.83 -5.06
N ALA A 122 -9.72 -11.55 -5.58
CA ALA A 122 -9.88 -10.90 -6.87
C ALA A 122 -9.25 -9.48 -6.86
N TRP A 123 -9.45 -8.72 -5.80
CA TRP A 123 -8.80 -7.44 -5.57
C TRP A 123 -7.27 -7.58 -5.54
N LEU A 124 -6.73 -8.58 -4.85
CA LEU A 124 -5.28 -8.83 -4.78
C LEU A 124 -4.68 -9.14 -6.16
N GLY A 125 -5.37 -9.93 -6.98
CA GLY A 125 -4.98 -10.19 -8.37
C GLY A 125 -4.94 -8.91 -9.21
N ALA A 126 -6.00 -8.10 -9.14
CA ALA A 126 -6.06 -6.81 -9.82
C ALA A 126 -4.97 -5.85 -9.34
N TYR A 127 -4.62 -5.87 -8.05
CA TYR A 127 -3.53 -5.09 -7.50
C TYR A 127 -2.17 -5.50 -8.09
N GLN A 128 -1.93 -6.80 -8.24
CA GLN A 128 -0.71 -7.33 -8.88
C GLN A 128 -0.59 -6.81 -10.32
N ASP A 129 -1.65 -6.88 -11.11
CA ASP A 129 -1.67 -6.40 -12.48
C ASP A 129 -1.49 -4.86 -12.56
N ALA A 130 -2.14 -4.13 -11.66
CA ALA A 130 -2.03 -2.67 -11.57
C ALA A 130 -0.61 -2.21 -11.21
N VAL A 131 0.05 -2.91 -10.28
CA VAL A 131 1.46 -2.65 -9.93
C VAL A 131 2.37 -2.90 -11.13
N ALA A 132 2.20 -4.01 -11.84
CA ALA A 132 2.99 -4.33 -13.02
C ALA A 132 2.81 -3.28 -14.14
N GLN A 133 1.59 -2.81 -14.34
CA GLN A 133 1.30 -1.74 -15.29
C GLN A 133 1.95 -0.42 -14.88
N ALA A 134 1.78 0.01 -13.62
CA ALA A 134 2.36 1.25 -13.11
C ALA A 134 3.90 1.22 -13.17
N GLU A 135 4.53 0.06 -12.88
CA GLU A 135 5.97 -0.12 -13.02
C GLU A 135 6.42 -0.02 -14.48
N THR A 136 5.68 -0.62 -15.41
CA THR A 136 5.98 -0.53 -16.85
C THR A 136 5.93 0.92 -17.32
N GLU A 137 4.91 1.66 -16.92
CA GLU A 137 4.78 3.08 -17.27
C GLU A 137 5.90 3.94 -16.64
N MET A 138 6.27 3.67 -15.39
CA MET A 138 7.38 4.34 -14.71
C MET A 138 8.71 4.07 -15.43
N ARG A 139 8.98 2.80 -15.81
CA ARG A 139 10.16 2.42 -16.59
C ARG A 139 10.21 3.14 -17.94
N GLY A 140 9.08 3.24 -18.63
CA GLY A 140 8.97 3.99 -19.88
C GLY A 140 9.26 5.49 -19.71
N ALA A 141 8.86 6.07 -18.58
CA ALA A 141 9.06 7.50 -18.30
C ALA A 141 10.51 7.87 -17.96
N VAL A 142 11.23 7.02 -17.22
CA VAL A 142 12.60 7.33 -16.76
C VAL A 142 13.68 6.58 -17.53
N GLY A 143 13.30 5.57 -18.31
CA GLY A 143 14.20 4.66 -19.03
C GLY A 143 14.57 3.44 -18.19
N ASP A 144 14.68 2.28 -18.84
CA ASP A 144 14.91 0.97 -18.18
C ASP A 144 16.21 0.92 -17.35
N ALA A 145 17.30 1.49 -17.87
CA ALA A 145 18.57 1.51 -17.16
C ALA A 145 18.48 2.29 -15.84
N VAL A 146 17.84 3.48 -15.89
CA VAL A 146 17.65 4.33 -14.71
C VAL A 146 16.71 3.66 -13.71
N ALA A 147 15.60 3.08 -14.16
CA ALA A 147 14.67 2.35 -13.31
C ALA A 147 15.33 1.16 -12.60
N THR A 148 16.18 0.42 -13.31
CA THR A 148 16.92 -0.72 -12.74
C THR A 148 17.91 -0.27 -11.66
N VAL A 149 18.71 0.77 -11.91
CA VAL A 149 19.64 1.31 -10.92
C VAL A 149 18.90 1.84 -9.70
N LEU A 150 17.77 2.53 -9.92
CA LEU A 150 16.92 3.03 -8.84
C LEU A 150 16.37 1.87 -7.97
N ALA A 151 15.85 0.81 -8.60
CA ALA A 151 15.32 -0.35 -7.90
C ALA A 151 16.42 -1.02 -7.04
N LEU A 152 17.59 -1.28 -7.61
CA LEU A 152 18.73 -1.86 -6.88
C LEU A 152 19.20 -0.98 -5.71
N GLY A 153 19.23 0.34 -5.92
CA GLY A 153 19.60 1.29 -4.87
C GLY A 153 18.61 1.33 -3.72
N LEU A 154 17.31 1.29 -4.03
CA LEU A 154 16.24 1.26 -3.03
C LEU A 154 16.21 -0.07 -2.28
N GLU A 155 16.38 -1.20 -2.97
CA GLU A 155 16.47 -2.52 -2.35
C GLU A 155 17.65 -2.57 -1.36
N ALA A 156 18.84 -2.16 -1.78
CA ALA A 156 20.01 -2.13 -0.92
C ALA A 156 19.84 -1.21 0.31
N TYR A 157 19.20 -0.05 0.12
CA TYR A 157 18.93 0.89 1.21
C TYR A 157 17.86 0.37 2.18
N SER A 158 16.88 -0.38 1.71
CA SER A 158 15.79 -0.92 2.52
C SER A 158 16.19 -2.17 3.33
N GLY A 159 17.38 -2.71 3.13
CA GLY A 159 17.88 -3.89 3.84
C GLY A 159 17.27 -5.19 3.33
N GLY A 160 16.92 -5.22 2.02
CA GLY A 160 16.45 -6.41 1.30
C GLY A 160 17.52 -7.49 1.16
#